data_5f359b213b723cc4a2291b1c451b4311
#
_entry.id   5f359b213b723cc4a2291b1c451b4311
#
_cell.length_a   1.000
_cell.length_b   1.000
_cell.length_c   1.000
_cell.angle_alpha   90.00
_cell.angle_beta   90.00
_cell.angle_gamma   90.00
#
_symmetry.space_group_name_H-M   'P 1'
#
loop_
_entity.id
_entity.type
_entity.pdbx_description
1 polymer ?
#
loop_
_entity_poly.entity_id
_entity_poly.type
_entity_poly.pdbx_seq_one_letter_code
_entity_poly.pdbx_strand_id
1 'polypeptide(L)'
;MNISGLRLPARRTGAAARAKRGSFDLPFFVLTLLLLAIGVIMVLSSSFARAYAQGKSPTYYFVRQAGFAVAGVVGMILFSHVRMATYRRWSLALLGVSIFLLAIVWIPHIGVVGGGARRWLSLGFTTFQPSEIAKIAVVLFFSSMICTYKDQMQTIRYGVVPFMVITGGIVILLMLEPHLSASIIIMALAIVMMFVGGIKLSYLLIGMGGAGALLLIAGKFVPYVHKRIVSWRDPFADTSAAGYQIVQSLYSIGSGGFLGLGLGQSRQKYLYLPEEHNDYIFSIVCEELGYVGAVAILILFALLICRGYWIAAHSPDRYSFLVGVGITTLLSIQVFLNIAVVTNLIPCTGISLPFFSYGGTALLMQLGEMGIILSISRDIPTKKAR
;
A
#
# COMPACT_ATOMS: atom_id res chain seq x y z
N MET A 1 21.80 -59.22 18.85
CA MET A 1 21.17 -57.93 19.20
C MET A 1 20.31 -57.53 17.99
N ASN A 2 18.98 -57.69 18.08
CA ASN A 2 18.07 -57.76 16.97
C ASN A 2 17.49 -56.34 16.69
N ILE A 3 17.85 -55.75 15.54
CA ILE A 3 17.43 -54.38 15.14
C ILE A 3 16.25 -54.54 14.16
N SER A 4 15.09 -54.93 14.66
CA SER A 4 13.86 -55.05 13.90
C SER A 4 12.70 -54.35 14.65
N GLY A 5 12.75 -53.04 14.82
CA GLY A 5 11.72 -52.32 15.55
C GLY A 5 11.48 -50.84 15.19
N LEU A 6 12.16 -50.31 14.19
CA LEU A 6 11.85 -48.94 13.70
C LEU A 6 10.72 -48.95 12.67
N ARG A 7 9.47 -49.01 13.15
CA ARG A 7 8.33 -48.61 12.33
C ARG A 7 8.39 -47.12 12.05
N LEU A 8 8.82 -46.77 10.84
CA LEU A 8 8.63 -45.40 10.32
C LEU A 8 7.12 -45.08 10.37
N PRO A 9 6.73 -43.94 10.90
CA PRO A 9 5.33 -43.56 10.88
C PRO A 9 4.87 -43.50 9.43
N ALA A 10 3.83 -44.25 9.11
CA ALA A 10 3.20 -44.29 7.81
C ALA A 10 2.98 -42.85 7.31
N ARG A 11 3.58 -42.58 6.16
CA ARG A 11 3.36 -41.37 5.37
C ARG A 11 1.84 -41.28 5.18
N ARG A 12 1.18 -40.45 5.95
CA ARG A 12 -0.22 -40.06 5.72
C ARG A 12 -0.26 -39.35 4.37
N THR A 13 -0.27 -40.11 3.28
CA THR A 13 -0.77 -39.69 2.00
C THR A 13 -2.29 -39.59 2.11
N GLY A 14 -2.73 -38.74 3.02
CA GLY A 14 -4.09 -38.26 3.00
C GLY A 14 -4.17 -37.33 1.82
N ALA A 15 -4.78 -37.79 0.72
CA ALA A 15 -5.55 -36.91 -0.13
C ALA A 15 -6.58 -36.26 0.80
N ALA A 16 -6.15 -35.17 1.44
CA ALA A 16 -7.06 -34.26 2.15
C ALA A 16 -8.08 -33.89 1.09
N ALA A 17 -9.27 -34.50 1.22
CA ALA A 17 -10.38 -34.22 0.35
C ALA A 17 -10.39 -32.72 0.09
N ARG A 18 -10.33 -32.34 -1.18
CA ARG A 18 -10.32 -30.93 -1.60
C ARG A 18 -11.57 -30.30 -1.04
N ALA A 19 -11.49 -29.78 0.19
CA ALA A 19 -12.59 -29.08 0.81
C ALA A 19 -13.03 -27.98 -0.17
N LYS A 20 -14.30 -27.99 -0.50
CA LYS A 20 -14.89 -27.03 -1.43
C LYS A 20 -14.72 -25.65 -0.78
N ARG A 21 -13.96 -24.76 -1.41
CA ARG A 21 -13.75 -23.40 -0.91
C ARG A 21 -15.09 -22.70 -0.75
N GLY A 22 -15.26 -21.95 0.35
CA GLY A 22 -16.45 -21.17 0.58
C GLY A 22 -16.60 -19.98 -0.37
N SER A 23 -17.68 -19.23 -0.21
CA SER A 23 -17.82 -17.90 -0.82
C SER A 23 -16.80 -16.94 -0.19
N PHE A 24 -16.40 -15.91 -0.94
CA PHE A 24 -15.58 -14.84 -0.39
C PHE A 24 -16.39 -13.95 0.56
N ASP A 25 -15.69 -13.19 1.39
CA ASP A 25 -16.29 -12.28 2.36
C ASP A 25 -17.00 -11.10 1.66
N LEU A 26 -18.34 -11.13 1.66
CA LEU A 26 -19.16 -10.13 0.99
C LEU A 26 -19.02 -8.72 1.59
N PRO A 27 -18.99 -8.52 2.93
CA PRO A 27 -18.79 -7.19 3.51
C PRO A 27 -17.47 -6.54 3.06
N PHE A 28 -16.36 -7.28 3.07
CA PHE A 28 -15.07 -6.77 2.61
C PHE A 28 -15.11 -6.37 1.12
N PHE A 29 -15.73 -7.21 0.29
CA PHE A 29 -15.88 -6.93 -1.13
C PHE A 29 -16.71 -5.68 -1.39
N VAL A 30 -17.87 -5.54 -0.73
CA VAL A 30 -18.76 -4.38 -0.88
C VAL A 30 -18.09 -3.09 -0.40
N LEU A 31 -17.39 -3.11 0.73
CA LEU A 31 -16.64 -1.95 1.24
C LEU A 31 -15.55 -1.52 0.24
N THR A 32 -14.84 -2.49 -0.36
CA THR A 32 -13.82 -2.20 -1.38
C THR A 32 -14.45 -1.54 -2.60
N LEU A 33 -15.57 -2.08 -3.11
CA LEU A 33 -16.26 -1.50 -4.27
C LEU A 33 -16.85 -0.11 -3.96
N LEU A 34 -17.37 0.10 -2.77
CA LEU A 34 -17.91 1.40 -2.36
C LEU A 34 -16.82 2.47 -2.33
N LEU A 35 -15.69 2.19 -1.68
CA LEU A 35 -14.54 3.10 -1.66
C LEU A 35 -13.99 3.35 -3.07
N LEU A 36 -13.90 2.31 -3.89
CA LEU A 36 -13.47 2.42 -5.28
C LEU A 36 -14.40 3.33 -6.10
N ALA A 37 -15.72 3.15 -5.97
CA ALA A 37 -16.71 3.95 -6.69
C ALA A 37 -16.63 5.43 -6.30
N ILE A 38 -16.55 5.72 -4.99
CA ILE A 38 -16.36 7.09 -4.50
C ILE A 38 -15.05 7.67 -5.03
N GLY A 39 -13.94 6.90 -4.95
CA GLY A 39 -12.62 7.35 -5.42
C GLY A 39 -12.62 7.68 -6.92
N VAL A 40 -13.23 6.86 -7.77
CA VAL A 40 -13.33 7.11 -9.21
C VAL A 40 -14.15 8.37 -9.51
N ILE A 41 -15.23 8.63 -8.76
CA ILE A 41 -16.00 9.87 -8.87
C ILE A 41 -15.16 11.07 -8.43
N MET A 42 -14.38 10.95 -7.35
CA MET A 42 -13.51 12.02 -6.87
C MET A 42 -12.37 12.32 -7.86
N VAL A 43 -11.85 11.31 -8.57
CA VAL A 43 -10.89 11.53 -9.68
C VAL A 43 -11.53 12.38 -10.79
N LEU A 44 -12.78 12.13 -11.16
CA LEU A 44 -13.49 12.96 -12.15
C LEU A 44 -13.56 14.42 -11.68
N SER A 45 -13.97 14.62 -10.44
CA SER A 45 -14.12 15.97 -9.89
C SER A 45 -12.79 16.71 -9.78
N SER A 46 -11.76 16.06 -9.24
CA SER A 46 -10.46 16.70 -8.97
C SER A 46 -9.65 16.96 -10.24
N SER A 47 -9.77 16.10 -11.28
CA SER A 47 -8.91 16.17 -12.47
C SER A 47 -9.48 16.99 -13.63
N PHE A 48 -10.74 17.41 -13.55
CA PHE A 48 -11.44 18.12 -14.62
C PHE A 48 -10.68 19.36 -15.12
N ALA A 49 -10.30 20.26 -14.21
CA ALA A 49 -9.62 21.50 -14.55
C ALA A 49 -8.24 21.26 -15.17
N ARG A 50 -7.49 20.30 -14.64
CA ARG A 50 -6.18 19.91 -15.19
C ARG A 50 -6.30 19.30 -16.59
N ALA A 51 -7.28 18.43 -16.82
CA ALA A 51 -7.52 17.88 -18.14
C ALA A 51 -7.78 18.97 -19.17
N TYR A 52 -8.65 19.92 -18.83
CA TYR A 52 -8.98 21.07 -19.67
C TYR A 52 -7.74 21.95 -19.95
N ALA A 53 -6.96 22.28 -18.93
CA ALA A 53 -5.72 23.07 -19.07
C ALA A 53 -4.65 22.38 -19.95
N GLN A 54 -4.67 21.03 -20.04
CA GLN A 54 -3.80 20.25 -20.92
C GLN A 54 -4.37 20.07 -22.34
N GLY A 55 -5.49 20.69 -22.68
CA GLY A 55 -6.16 20.52 -23.98
C GLY A 55 -6.76 19.13 -24.20
N LYS A 56 -7.00 18.38 -23.10
CA LYS A 56 -7.60 17.05 -23.15
C LYS A 56 -9.11 17.12 -22.85
N SER A 57 -9.82 16.02 -23.18
CA SER A 57 -11.20 15.87 -22.74
C SER A 57 -11.29 16.00 -21.20
N PRO A 58 -12.29 16.73 -20.68
CA PRO A 58 -12.51 16.85 -19.24
C PRO A 58 -12.61 15.50 -18.50
N THR A 59 -13.06 14.47 -19.18
CA THR A 59 -13.20 13.10 -18.65
C THR A 59 -11.96 12.21 -18.87
N TYR A 60 -10.86 12.74 -19.41
CA TYR A 60 -9.67 11.96 -19.77
C TYR A 60 -9.14 11.07 -18.63
N TYR A 61 -8.93 11.65 -17.46
CA TYR A 61 -8.42 10.93 -16.30
C TYR A 61 -9.44 9.94 -15.74
N PHE A 62 -10.71 10.35 -15.71
CA PHE A 62 -11.82 9.51 -15.26
C PHE A 62 -11.98 8.24 -16.09
N VAL A 63 -12.03 8.37 -17.43
CA VAL A 63 -12.21 7.20 -18.32
C VAL A 63 -11.06 6.21 -18.16
N ARG A 64 -9.82 6.69 -18.04
CA ARG A 64 -8.68 5.83 -17.79
C ARG A 64 -8.75 5.16 -16.42
N GLN A 65 -9.06 5.91 -15.36
CA GLN A 65 -9.18 5.37 -14.00
C GLN A 65 -10.33 4.35 -13.93
N ALA A 66 -11.49 4.63 -14.53
CA ALA A 66 -12.62 3.70 -14.59
C ALA A 66 -12.26 2.41 -15.35
N GLY A 67 -11.53 2.50 -16.46
CA GLY A 67 -11.05 1.35 -17.20
C GLY A 67 -10.12 0.46 -16.33
N PHE A 68 -9.16 1.09 -15.61
CA PHE A 68 -8.31 0.37 -14.67
C PHE A 68 -9.09 -0.17 -13.46
N ALA A 69 -10.11 0.53 -12.99
CA ALA A 69 -10.97 0.06 -11.91
C ALA A 69 -11.72 -1.22 -12.32
N VAL A 70 -12.33 -1.24 -13.51
CA VAL A 70 -13.00 -2.45 -14.04
C VAL A 70 -12.00 -3.61 -14.18
N ALA A 71 -10.85 -3.38 -14.82
CA ALA A 71 -9.81 -4.38 -14.97
C ALA A 71 -9.30 -4.88 -13.61
N GLY A 72 -9.14 -3.97 -12.64
CA GLY A 72 -8.72 -4.29 -11.27
C GLY A 72 -9.75 -5.12 -10.50
N VAL A 73 -11.05 -4.83 -10.65
CA VAL A 73 -12.12 -5.64 -10.05
C VAL A 73 -12.13 -7.05 -10.63
N VAL A 74 -11.95 -7.21 -11.95
CA VAL A 74 -11.78 -8.51 -12.58
C VAL A 74 -10.54 -9.21 -12.01
N GLY A 75 -9.40 -8.52 -11.91
CA GLY A 75 -8.18 -9.03 -11.29
C GLY A 75 -8.40 -9.45 -9.83
N MET A 76 -9.07 -8.62 -9.02
CA MET A 76 -9.44 -8.92 -7.63
C MET A 76 -10.22 -10.24 -7.53
N ILE A 77 -11.23 -10.43 -8.40
CA ILE A 77 -12.00 -11.67 -8.44
C ILE A 77 -11.12 -12.84 -8.85
N LEU A 78 -10.26 -12.71 -9.86
CA LEU A 78 -9.36 -13.76 -10.30
C LEU A 78 -8.37 -14.15 -9.18
N PHE A 79 -7.72 -13.18 -8.55
CA PHE A 79 -6.82 -13.42 -7.42
C PHE A 79 -7.52 -14.05 -6.21
N SER A 80 -8.80 -13.77 -5.99
CA SER A 80 -9.58 -14.42 -4.93
C SER A 80 -9.75 -15.93 -5.14
N HIS A 81 -9.56 -16.44 -6.36
CA HIS A 81 -9.64 -17.87 -6.67
C HIS A 81 -8.28 -18.59 -6.53
N VAL A 82 -7.17 -17.85 -6.52
CA VAL A 82 -5.82 -18.42 -6.35
C VAL A 82 -5.64 -18.91 -4.90
N ARG A 83 -5.06 -20.09 -4.72
CA ARG A 83 -4.83 -20.69 -3.39
C ARG A 83 -3.62 -20.06 -2.70
N MET A 84 -3.68 -19.93 -1.39
CA MET A 84 -2.59 -19.40 -0.59
C MET A 84 -1.27 -20.19 -0.73
N ALA A 85 -1.35 -21.50 -0.96
CA ALA A 85 -0.19 -22.35 -1.27
C ALA A 85 0.53 -21.92 -2.57
N THR A 86 -0.20 -21.42 -3.57
CA THR A 86 0.37 -20.90 -4.82
C THR A 86 1.12 -19.58 -4.55
N TYR A 87 0.53 -18.65 -3.80
CA TYR A 87 1.21 -17.43 -3.40
C TYR A 87 2.50 -17.71 -2.63
N ARG A 88 2.47 -18.65 -1.70
CA ARG A 88 3.66 -19.07 -0.96
C ARG A 88 4.75 -19.64 -1.87
N ARG A 89 4.37 -20.50 -2.84
CA ARG A 89 5.31 -21.10 -3.79
C ARG A 89 6.03 -20.05 -4.65
N TRP A 90 5.31 -19.03 -5.08
CA TRP A 90 5.83 -18.00 -5.97
C TRP A 90 6.40 -16.77 -5.25
N SER A 91 6.34 -16.72 -3.91
CA SER A 91 6.74 -15.54 -3.14
C SER A 91 8.21 -15.13 -3.36
N LEU A 92 9.14 -16.09 -3.42
CA LEU A 92 10.55 -15.82 -3.70
C LEU A 92 10.77 -15.33 -5.12
N ALA A 93 10.10 -15.94 -6.10
CA ALA A 93 10.20 -15.50 -7.50
C ALA A 93 9.65 -14.08 -7.68
N LEU A 94 8.52 -13.77 -7.03
CA LEU A 94 7.93 -12.43 -7.05
C LEU A 94 8.86 -11.39 -6.42
N LEU A 95 9.53 -11.73 -5.31
CA LEU A 95 10.53 -10.86 -4.70
C LEU A 95 11.73 -10.63 -5.65
N GLY A 96 12.24 -11.69 -6.26
CA GLY A 96 13.33 -11.58 -7.25
C GLY A 96 12.96 -10.70 -8.45
N VAL A 97 11.75 -10.90 -8.99
CA VAL A 97 11.20 -10.05 -10.08
C VAL A 97 11.06 -8.58 -9.62
N SER A 98 10.57 -8.34 -8.41
CA SER A 98 10.42 -6.96 -7.91
C SER A 98 11.76 -6.25 -7.75
N ILE A 99 12.78 -6.91 -7.21
CA ILE A 99 14.15 -6.37 -7.08
C ILE A 99 14.75 -6.10 -8.48
N PHE A 100 14.57 -7.02 -9.41
CA PHE A 100 15.02 -6.85 -10.79
C PHE A 100 14.36 -5.65 -11.48
N LEU A 101 13.04 -5.48 -11.32
CA LEU A 101 12.29 -4.35 -11.86
C LEU A 101 12.73 -3.01 -11.23
N LEU A 102 13.00 -2.98 -9.93
CA LEU A 102 13.54 -1.80 -9.25
C LEU A 102 14.93 -1.44 -9.79
N ALA A 103 15.78 -2.43 -10.06
CA ALA A 103 17.10 -2.19 -10.62
C ALA A 103 17.04 -1.66 -12.07
N ILE A 104 16.11 -2.17 -12.89
CA ILE A 104 15.97 -1.77 -14.31
C ILE A 104 15.48 -0.32 -14.46
N VAL A 105 14.67 0.21 -13.53
CA VAL A 105 14.20 1.61 -13.59
C VAL A 105 15.37 2.60 -13.70
N TRP A 106 16.53 2.23 -13.18
CA TRP A 106 17.74 3.05 -13.21
C TRP A 106 18.35 3.19 -14.60
N ILE A 107 18.07 2.23 -15.49
CA ILE A 107 18.67 2.22 -16.84
C ILE A 107 18.06 3.37 -17.65
N PRO A 108 18.91 4.25 -18.24
CA PRO A 108 18.47 5.28 -19.17
C PRO A 108 17.63 4.67 -20.30
N HIS A 109 16.60 5.38 -20.74
CA HIS A 109 15.64 4.99 -21.79
C HIS A 109 14.58 3.92 -21.39
N ILE A 110 14.76 3.16 -20.29
CA ILE A 110 13.76 2.22 -19.78
C ILE A 110 12.91 2.90 -18.69
N GLY A 111 13.56 3.59 -17.74
CA GLY A 111 12.91 4.35 -16.70
C GLY A 111 12.38 5.69 -17.20
N VAL A 112 11.10 5.97 -16.89
CA VAL A 112 10.43 7.24 -17.19
C VAL A 112 10.58 8.19 -16.02
N VAL A 113 10.92 9.45 -16.30
CA VAL A 113 11.00 10.52 -15.32
C VAL A 113 9.61 11.09 -15.09
N GLY A 114 9.14 11.05 -13.86
CA GLY A 114 7.91 11.69 -13.41
C GLY A 114 8.14 12.41 -12.09
N GLY A 115 7.69 13.66 -11.97
CA GLY A 115 7.90 14.46 -10.75
C GLY A 115 9.37 14.66 -10.36
N GLY A 116 10.28 14.72 -11.33
CA GLY A 116 11.71 14.93 -11.10
C GLY A 116 12.52 13.69 -10.72
N ALA A 117 11.93 12.49 -10.71
CA ALA A 117 12.61 11.24 -10.37
C ALA A 117 12.23 10.11 -11.33
N ARG A 118 13.16 9.17 -11.56
CA ARG A 118 12.91 7.96 -12.36
C ARG A 118 12.34 6.88 -11.45
N ARG A 119 11.03 6.65 -11.49
CA ARG A 119 10.32 5.69 -10.63
C ARG A 119 9.37 4.79 -11.38
N TRP A 120 9.23 5.02 -12.69
CA TRP A 120 8.22 4.41 -13.54
C TRP A 120 8.85 3.68 -14.70
N LEU A 121 8.27 2.56 -15.09
CA LEU A 121 8.58 1.85 -16.35
C LEU A 121 7.48 2.16 -17.36
N SER A 122 7.87 2.41 -18.62
CA SER A 122 6.91 2.57 -19.70
C SER A 122 6.41 1.21 -20.18
N LEU A 123 5.10 1.02 -20.21
CA LEU A 123 4.45 -0.12 -20.85
C LEU A 123 3.83 0.25 -22.21
N GLY A 124 4.23 1.40 -22.80
CA GLY A 124 3.68 1.95 -24.03
C GLY A 124 2.38 2.73 -23.80
N PHE A 125 1.31 2.07 -23.44
CA PHE A 125 -0.02 2.70 -23.20
C PHE A 125 -0.19 3.26 -21.77
N THR A 126 0.66 2.86 -20.82
CA THR A 126 0.64 3.32 -19.44
C THR A 126 2.02 3.22 -18.81
N THR A 127 2.19 3.83 -17.64
CA THR A 127 3.39 3.68 -16.81
C THR A 127 3.12 2.74 -15.65
N PHE A 128 4.13 1.97 -15.26
CA PHE A 128 4.08 1.01 -14.17
C PHE A 128 5.16 1.35 -13.14
N GLN A 129 4.81 1.25 -11.86
CA GLN A 129 5.72 1.54 -10.76
C GLN A 129 6.17 0.25 -10.06
N PRO A 130 7.44 -0.16 -10.19
CA PRO A 130 7.93 -1.42 -9.62
C PRO A 130 7.80 -1.53 -8.11
N SER A 131 7.85 -0.42 -7.38
CA SER A 131 7.66 -0.42 -5.93
C SER A 131 6.28 -0.95 -5.48
N GLU A 132 5.25 -0.89 -6.34
CA GLU A 132 3.94 -1.47 -6.03
C GLU A 132 4.01 -3.00 -5.91
N ILE A 133 4.71 -3.66 -6.86
CA ILE A 133 4.97 -5.12 -6.75
C ILE A 133 5.86 -5.42 -5.54
N ALA A 134 6.88 -4.59 -5.28
CA ALA A 134 7.82 -4.84 -4.19
C ALA A 134 7.13 -4.89 -2.83
N LYS A 135 6.13 -4.02 -2.57
CA LYS A 135 5.33 -4.04 -1.34
C LYS A 135 4.61 -5.38 -1.13
N ILE A 136 3.93 -5.87 -2.17
CA ILE A 136 3.23 -7.17 -2.13
C ILE A 136 4.24 -8.32 -1.97
N ALA A 137 5.33 -8.29 -2.72
CA ALA A 137 6.37 -9.32 -2.69
C ALA A 137 7.00 -9.45 -1.30
N VAL A 138 7.26 -8.33 -0.63
CA VAL A 138 7.76 -8.30 0.76
C VAL A 138 6.76 -8.97 1.71
N VAL A 139 5.47 -8.67 1.64
CA VAL A 139 4.45 -9.32 2.48
C VAL A 139 4.45 -10.82 2.27
N LEU A 140 4.36 -11.28 1.02
CA LEU A 140 4.27 -12.70 0.69
C LEU A 140 5.53 -13.47 1.09
N PHE A 141 6.70 -12.91 0.80
CA PHE A 141 7.96 -13.56 1.09
C PHE A 141 8.29 -13.56 2.58
N PHE A 142 8.09 -12.45 3.30
CA PHE A 142 8.29 -12.38 4.74
C PHE A 142 7.34 -13.33 5.48
N SER A 143 6.09 -13.42 5.06
CA SER A 143 5.16 -14.42 5.59
C SER A 143 5.68 -15.86 5.41
N SER A 144 6.29 -16.16 4.25
CA SER A 144 6.89 -17.46 3.99
C SER A 144 8.11 -17.72 4.87
N MET A 145 9.00 -16.72 5.03
CA MET A 145 10.18 -16.81 5.90
C MET A 145 9.80 -17.03 7.37
N ILE A 146 8.85 -16.24 7.88
CA ILE A 146 8.36 -16.36 9.27
C ILE A 146 7.81 -17.76 9.52
N CYS A 147 7.05 -18.31 8.58
CA CYS A 147 6.55 -19.68 8.67
C CYS A 147 7.67 -20.74 8.61
N THR A 148 8.78 -20.45 7.95
CA THR A 148 9.91 -21.37 7.83
C THR A 148 10.79 -21.33 9.08
N TYR A 149 11.08 -20.14 9.59
CA TYR A 149 11.98 -19.98 10.75
C TYR A 149 11.31 -20.21 12.10
N LYS A 150 9.98 -20.08 12.20
CA LYS A 150 9.16 -20.39 13.41
C LYS A 150 9.81 -19.84 14.70
N ASP A 151 10.21 -20.76 15.61
CA ASP A 151 10.78 -20.42 16.92
C ASP A 151 12.16 -19.75 16.83
N GLN A 152 12.88 -19.93 15.72
CA GLN A 152 14.16 -19.29 15.46
C GLN A 152 14.03 -17.78 15.21
N MET A 153 12.80 -17.28 14.99
CA MET A 153 12.52 -15.84 14.85
C MET A 153 12.98 -15.01 16.05
N GLN A 154 13.16 -15.62 17.22
CA GLN A 154 13.67 -14.93 18.41
C GLN A 154 15.20 -14.72 18.41
N THR A 155 15.91 -15.22 17.40
CA THR A 155 17.36 -15.06 17.27
C THR A 155 17.71 -13.95 16.27
N ILE A 156 18.86 -13.27 16.48
CA ILE A 156 19.34 -12.24 15.54
C ILE A 156 19.56 -12.85 14.15
N ARG A 157 20.16 -14.04 14.08
CA ARG A 157 20.56 -14.69 12.83
C ARG A 157 19.39 -14.98 11.89
N TYR A 158 18.23 -15.38 12.41
CA TYR A 158 17.08 -15.79 11.61
C TYR A 158 15.89 -14.82 11.69
N GLY A 159 15.75 -14.09 12.81
CA GLY A 159 14.65 -13.14 12.99
C GLY A 159 14.98 -11.72 12.56
N VAL A 160 16.26 -11.31 12.57
CA VAL A 160 16.64 -9.93 12.23
C VAL A 160 17.38 -9.85 10.91
N VAL A 161 18.53 -10.54 10.83
CA VAL A 161 19.49 -10.36 9.71
C VAL A 161 18.85 -10.55 8.34
N PRO A 162 18.14 -11.64 8.02
CA PRO A 162 17.62 -11.84 6.68
C PRO A 162 16.52 -10.80 6.31
N PHE A 163 15.70 -10.39 7.26
CA PHE A 163 14.68 -9.35 7.03
C PHE A 163 15.32 -7.98 6.78
N MET A 164 16.34 -7.63 7.57
CA MET A 164 17.06 -6.36 7.42
C MET A 164 17.87 -6.30 6.12
N VAL A 165 18.50 -7.42 5.72
CA VAL A 165 19.25 -7.49 4.45
C VAL A 165 18.31 -7.27 3.25
N ILE A 166 17.16 -7.94 3.22
CA ILE A 166 16.20 -7.80 2.13
C ILE A 166 15.58 -6.40 2.13
N THR A 167 15.09 -5.93 3.30
CA THR A 167 14.50 -4.59 3.41
C THR A 167 15.53 -3.51 3.06
N GLY A 168 16.76 -3.63 3.60
CA GLY A 168 17.84 -2.69 3.32
C GLY A 168 18.22 -2.66 1.84
N GLY A 169 18.32 -3.81 1.19
CA GLY A 169 18.57 -3.89 -0.25
C GLY A 169 17.50 -3.20 -1.08
N ILE A 170 16.21 -3.43 -0.78
CA ILE A 170 15.09 -2.77 -1.45
C ILE A 170 15.10 -1.26 -1.18
N VAL A 171 15.32 -0.84 0.08
CA VAL A 171 15.37 0.58 0.46
C VAL A 171 16.52 1.29 -0.23
N ILE A 172 17.70 0.68 -0.35
CA ILE A 172 18.82 1.25 -1.11
C ILE A 172 18.42 1.49 -2.56
N LEU A 173 17.82 0.52 -3.25
CA LEU A 173 17.34 0.69 -4.62
C LEU A 173 16.31 1.82 -4.73
N LEU A 174 15.35 1.90 -3.82
CA LEU A 174 14.33 2.96 -3.79
C LEU A 174 14.93 4.34 -3.48
N MET A 175 15.94 4.42 -2.65
CA MET A 175 16.61 5.71 -2.37
C MET A 175 17.47 6.18 -3.55
N LEU A 176 18.00 5.27 -4.33
CA LEU A 176 18.61 5.60 -5.62
C LEU A 176 17.59 6.20 -6.61
N GLU A 177 16.32 5.82 -6.55
CA GLU A 177 15.20 6.38 -7.34
C GLU A 177 14.59 7.67 -6.73
N PRO A 178 15.18 8.34 -5.76
CA PRO A 178 14.66 9.25 -4.74
C PRO A 178 13.20 9.00 -4.34
N HIS A 179 12.88 7.73 -3.97
CA HIS A 179 11.52 7.29 -3.64
C HIS A 179 11.32 7.06 -2.13
N LEU A 180 11.40 8.15 -1.36
CA LEU A 180 11.30 8.13 0.11
C LEU A 180 10.00 7.49 0.61
N SER A 181 8.87 7.76 -0.07
CA SER A 181 7.55 7.25 0.33
C SER A 181 7.48 5.74 0.37
N ALA A 182 7.91 5.07 -0.71
CA ALA A 182 7.92 3.62 -0.77
C ALA A 182 8.92 3.01 0.23
N SER A 183 10.06 3.67 0.46
CA SER A 183 11.04 3.26 1.46
C SER A 183 10.45 3.26 2.87
N ILE A 184 9.72 4.31 3.25
CA ILE A 184 9.05 4.41 4.56
C ILE A 184 7.99 3.31 4.71
N ILE A 185 7.16 3.10 3.68
CA ILE A 185 6.11 2.06 3.72
C ILE A 185 6.72 0.68 3.87
N ILE A 186 7.76 0.33 3.09
CA ILE A 186 8.40 -0.99 3.14
C ILE A 186 9.12 -1.21 4.47
N MET A 187 9.78 -0.19 5.02
CA MET A 187 10.39 -0.28 6.37
C MET A 187 9.34 -0.49 7.45
N ALA A 188 8.26 0.30 7.45
CA ALA A 188 7.18 0.15 8.42
C ALA A 188 6.50 -1.23 8.31
N LEU A 189 6.27 -1.68 7.08
CA LEU A 189 5.71 -3.01 6.80
C LEU A 189 6.63 -4.13 7.33
N ALA A 190 7.94 -4.04 7.07
CA ALA A 190 8.92 -5.00 7.56
C ALA A 190 8.92 -5.07 9.09
N ILE A 191 8.90 -3.92 9.77
CA ILE A 191 8.82 -3.81 11.23
C ILE A 191 7.57 -4.53 11.75
N VAL A 192 6.39 -4.25 11.19
CA VAL A 192 5.15 -4.88 11.61
C VAL A 192 5.16 -6.39 11.35
N MET A 193 5.65 -6.82 10.17
CA MET A 193 5.76 -8.24 9.84
C MET A 193 6.70 -8.99 10.79
N MET A 194 7.84 -8.40 11.14
CA MET A 194 8.78 -8.96 12.11
C MET A 194 8.14 -9.05 13.51
N PHE A 195 7.43 -8.00 13.94
CA PHE A 195 6.70 -7.98 15.22
C PHE A 195 5.67 -9.10 15.31
N VAL A 196 4.79 -9.20 14.32
CA VAL A 196 3.76 -10.26 14.26
C VAL A 196 4.37 -11.64 14.07
N GLY A 197 5.56 -11.70 13.45
CA GLY A 197 6.37 -12.91 13.30
C GLY A 197 6.92 -13.47 14.61
N GLY A 198 6.93 -12.68 15.69
CA GLY A 198 7.37 -13.09 17.02
C GLY A 198 8.85 -12.81 17.31
N ILE A 199 9.42 -11.77 16.70
CA ILE A 199 10.77 -11.29 17.05
C ILE A 199 10.79 -10.76 18.48
N LYS A 200 11.95 -10.82 19.16
CA LYS A 200 12.11 -10.17 20.46
C LYS A 200 11.90 -8.67 20.35
N LEU A 201 11.05 -8.12 21.21
CA LEU A 201 10.71 -6.69 21.21
C LEU A 201 11.95 -5.80 21.35
N SER A 202 12.97 -6.24 22.09
CA SER A 202 14.23 -5.49 22.24
C SER A 202 14.94 -5.24 20.90
N TYR A 203 14.96 -6.23 19.99
CA TYR A 203 15.58 -6.05 18.67
C TYR A 203 14.78 -5.09 17.80
N LEU A 204 13.47 -5.14 17.93
CA LEU A 204 12.57 -4.22 17.24
C LEU A 204 12.79 -2.78 17.69
N LEU A 205 12.84 -2.55 19.00
CA LEU A 205 13.06 -1.21 19.57
C LEU A 205 14.43 -0.65 19.18
N ILE A 206 15.49 -1.49 19.20
CA ILE A 206 16.82 -1.09 18.72
C ILE A 206 16.78 -0.73 17.23
N GLY A 207 16.10 -1.56 16.41
CA GLY A 207 15.97 -1.32 14.97
C GLY A 207 15.17 -0.03 14.68
N MET A 208 14.08 0.22 15.40
CA MET A 208 13.30 1.46 15.29
C MET A 208 14.10 2.69 15.73
N GLY A 209 14.84 2.59 16.84
CA GLY A 209 15.73 3.65 17.31
C GLY A 209 16.82 3.97 16.29
N GLY A 210 17.44 2.93 15.70
CA GLY A 210 18.43 3.09 14.63
C GLY A 210 17.84 3.72 13.36
N ALA A 211 16.65 3.29 12.93
CA ALA A 211 15.96 3.90 11.79
C ALA A 211 15.59 5.36 12.05
N GLY A 212 15.12 5.69 13.25
CA GLY A 212 14.85 7.06 13.69
C GLY A 212 16.11 7.94 13.66
N ALA A 213 17.22 7.44 14.20
CA ALA A 213 18.49 8.13 14.15
C ALA A 213 18.98 8.39 12.71
N LEU A 214 18.86 7.38 11.83
CA LEU A 214 19.19 7.54 10.41
C LEU A 214 18.32 8.59 9.72
N LEU A 215 17.02 8.65 10.02
CA LEU A 215 16.12 9.69 9.49
C LEU A 215 16.51 11.08 9.98
N LEU A 216 16.90 11.24 11.25
CA LEU A 216 17.40 12.51 11.79
C LEU A 216 18.70 12.95 11.11
N ILE A 217 19.63 12.02 10.90
CA ILE A 217 20.88 12.25 10.19
C ILE A 217 20.57 12.64 8.73
N ALA A 218 19.73 11.88 8.03
CA ALA A 218 19.32 12.18 6.67
C ALA A 218 18.64 13.55 6.56
N GLY A 219 17.80 13.91 7.54
CA GLY A 219 17.18 15.25 7.64
C GLY A 219 18.17 16.40 7.75
N LYS A 220 19.37 16.15 8.28
CA LYS A 220 20.42 17.15 8.41
C LYS A 220 21.34 17.21 7.17
N PHE A 221 21.67 16.08 6.59
CA PHE A 221 22.71 15.96 5.55
C PHE A 221 22.18 15.75 4.13
N VAL A 222 20.94 15.31 3.95
CA VAL A 222 20.34 15.10 2.64
C VAL A 222 19.48 16.31 2.27
N PRO A 223 19.87 17.14 1.27
CA PRO A 223 19.18 18.40 0.96
C PRO A 223 17.68 18.20 0.64
N TYR A 224 17.33 17.14 -0.06
CA TYR A 224 15.95 16.80 -0.39
C TYR A 224 15.08 16.53 0.86
N VAL A 225 15.61 15.79 1.84
CA VAL A 225 14.91 15.47 3.10
C VAL A 225 14.84 16.71 3.98
N HIS A 226 15.95 17.47 4.05
CA HIS A 226 16.02 18.73 4.80
C HIS A 226 14.96 19.73 4.35
N LYS A 227 14.85 19.97 3.05
CA LYS A 227 13.85 20.88 2.48
C LYS A 227 12.43 20.48 2.88
N ARG A 228 12.07 19.21 2.86
CA ARG A 228 10.75 18.73 3.27
C ARG A 228 10.46 18.93 4.76
N ILE A 229 11.47 18.77 5.62
CA ILE A 229 11.33 19.01 7.05
C ILE A 229 11.14 20.52 7.35
N VAL A 230 11.87 21.38 6.66
CA VAL A 230 11.71 22.83 6.81
C VAL A 230 10.32 23.28 6.36
N SER A 231 9.89 22.90 5.18
CA SER A 231 8.54 23.20 4.64
C SER A 231 7.41 22.65 5.52
N TRP A 232 7.63 21.52 6.20
CA TRP A 232 6.66 20.96 7.12
C TRP A 232 6.52 21.75 8.41
N ARG A 233 7.66 22.25 8.97
CA ARG A 233 7.65 23.01 10.25
C ARG A 233 6.97 24.36 10.11
N ASP A 234 7.24 25.05 9.01
CA ASP A 234 6.63 26.35 8.73
C ASP A 234 6.26 26.43 7.23
N PRO A 235 5.11 25.84 6.85
CA PRO A 235 4.69 25.85 5.46
C PRO A 235 4.31 27.24 4.96
N PHE A 236 3.92 28.16 5.83
CA PHE A 236 3.52 29.52 5.46
C PHE A 236 4.72 30.45 5.19
N ALA A 237 5.86 30.20 5.81
CA ALA A 237 7.09 30.92 5.53
C ALA A 237 7.79 30.40 4.25
N ASP A 238 7.59 29.12 3.90
CA ASP A 238 8.16 28.51 2.71
C ASP A 238 7.23 28.66 1.51
N THR A 239 7.48 29.67 0.67
CA THR A 239 6.77 29.89 -0.60
C THR A 239 7.27 28.96 -1.73
N SER A 240 8.22 28.06 -1.48
CA SER A 240 8.68 27.06 -2.45
C SER A 240 7.58 26.06 -2.77
N ALA A 241 7.77 25.27 -3.83
CA ALA A 241 6.78 24.30 -4.31
C ALA A 241 6.27 23.35 -3.21
N ALA A 242 7.12 22.97 -2.24
CA ALA A 242 6.73 22.05 -1.16
C ALA A 242 5.85 22.73 -0.10
N GLY A 243 6.21 23.93 0.37
CA GLY A 243 5.40 24.72 1.32
C GLY A 243 4.09 25.18 0.68
N TYR A 244 4.14 25.66 -0.56
CA TYR A 244 2.95 26.06 -1.30
C TYR A 244 1.92 24.94 -1.38
N GLN A 245 2.34 23.71 -1.71
CA GLN A 245 1.46 22.55 -1.83
C GLN A 245 0.77 22.22 -0.50
N ILE A 246 1.50 22.30 0.63
CA ILE A 246 0.93 22.07 1.97
C ILE A 246 -0.09 23.15 2.31
N VAL A 247 0.25 24.43 2.08
CA VAL A 247 -0.65 25.56 2.37
C VAL A 247 -1.95 25.47 1.58
N GLN A 248 -1.89 25.15 0.27
CA GLN A 248 -3.08 24.97 -0.55
C GLN A 248 -3.92 23.78 -0.09
N SER A 249 -3.28 22.69 0.38
CA SER A 249 -3.98 21.56 0.99
C SER A 249 -4.75 21.99 2.25
N LEU A 250 -4.13 22.75 3.15
CA LEU A 250 -4.78 23.24 4.36
C LEU A 250 -5.93 24.21 4.06
N TYR A 251 -5.75 25.09 3.05
CA TYR A 251 -6.84 25.96 2.59
C TYR A 251 -8.01 25.17 2.01
N SER A 252 -7.72 24.12 1.22
CA SER A 252 -8.75 23.19 0.69
C SER A 252 -9.56 22.56 1.82
N ILE A 253 -8.87 21.96 2.81
CA ILE A 253 -9.52 21.34 3.97
C ILE A 253 -10.34 22.36 4.77
N GLY A 254 -9.77 23.55 5.05
CA GLY A 254 -10.44 24.60 5.83
C GLY A 254 -11.63 25.23 5.15
N SER A 255 -11.59 25.37 3.81
CA SER A 255 -12.69 25.98 3.03
C SER A 255 -13.91 25.08 2.91
N GLY A 256 -13.77 23.76 3.07
CA GLY A 256 -14.89 22.81 2.98
C GLY A 256 -15.91 22.93 4.12
N GLY A 257 -15.53 23.47 5.27
CA GLY A 257 -16.44 23.61 6.42
C GLY A 257 -17.06 22.29 6.85
N PHE A 258 -18.30 22.37 7.35
CA PHE A 258 -18.97 21.17 7.89
C PHE A 258 -19.60 20.28 6.81
N LEU A 259 -20.28 20.86 5.81
CA LEU A 259 -21.02 20.14 4.77
C LEU A 259 -20.36 20.14 3.39
N GLY A 260 -19.26 20.85 3.22
CA GLY A 260 -18.57 21.00 1.94
C GLY A 260 -19.18 22.10 1.04
N LEU A 261 -18.44 22.42 0.00
CA LEU A 261 -18.89 23.36 -1.03
C LEU A 261 -19.86 22.71 -2.06
N GLY A 262 -19.97 21.38 -2.01
CA GLY A 262 -20.69 20.56 -2.97
C GLY A 262 -19.77 19.86 -3.97
N LEU A 263 -20.19 18.69 -4.43
CA LEU A 263 -19.45 17.88 -5.39
C LEU A 263 -19.21 18.68 -6.68
N GLY A 264 -17.96 18.72 -7.14
CA GLY A 264 -17.60 19.49 -8.32
C GLY A 264 -17.35 20.98 -8.07
N GLN A 265 -17.47 21.49 -6.84
CA GLN A 265 -17.38 22.93 -6.51
C GLN A 265 -16.07 23.32 -5.82
N SER A 266 -15.09 22.42 -5.74
CA SER A 266 -13.76 22.78 -5.22
C SER A 266 -13.16 23.93 -6.02
N ARG A 267 -12.55 24.90 -5.32
CA ARG A 267 -11.81 26.02 -5.90
C ARG A 267 -10.35 25.62 -6.12
N GLN A 268 -9.79 24.83 -5.22
CA GLN A 268 -8.39 24.46 -5.23
C GLN A 268 -8.00 23.54 -6.40
N LYS A 269 -8.96 22.79 -6.98
CA LYS A 269 -8.74 21.96 -8.17
C LYS A 269 -8.46 22.76 -9.46
N TYR A 270 -8.73 24.06 -9.49
CA TYR A 270 -8.41 24.94 -10.63
C TYR A 270 -6.94 25.34 -10.64
N LEU A 271 -6.04 24.35 -10.48
CA LEU A 271 -4.58 24.45 -10.55
C LEU A 271 -3.93 25.23 -9.39
N TYR A 272 -4.67 25.59 -8.34
CA TYR A 272 -4.11 26.15 -7.13
C TYR A 272 -3.37 25.09 -6.32
N LEU A 273 -3.97 23.89 -6.14
CA LEU A 273 -3.34 22.79 -5.43
C LEU A 273 -2.60 21.90 -6.44
N PRO A 274 -1.26 21.78 -6.37
CA PRO A 274 -0.51 20.82 -7.17
C PRO A 274 -0.88 19.38 -6.80
N GLU A 275 -0.91 18.46 -7.78
CA GLU A 275 -1.21 17.03 -7.60
C GLU A 275 -2.57 16.76 -6.93
N GLU A 276 -3.57 17.59 -7.21
CA GLU A 276 -4.94 17.57 -6.67
C GLU A 276 -5.69 16.26 -6.93
N HIS A 277 -5.35 15.56 -8.01
CA HIS A 277 -5.95 14.28 -8.38
C HIS A 277 -5.09 13.07 -7.99
N ASN A 278 -3.89 13.28 -7.46
CA ASN A 278 -2.95 12.27 -7.00
C ASN A 278 -2.84 12.26 -5.47
N ASP A 279 -1.73 12.78 -4.94
CA ASP A 279 -1.37 12.65 -3.53
C ASP A 279 -2.22 13.51 -2.58
N TYR A 280 -2.83 14.58 -3.11
CA TYR A 280 -3.65 15.53 -2.35
C TYR A 280 -5.17 15.42 -2.64
N ILE A 281 -5.62 14.32 -3.24
CA ILE A 281 -7.04 14.14 -3.56
C ILE A 281 -7.94 14.20 -2.32
N PHE A 282 -7.46 13.78 -1.14
CA PHE A 282 -8.23 13.84 0.09
C PHE A 282 -8.52 15.29 0.52
N SER A 283 -7.67 16.25 0.20
CA SER A 283 -7.93 17.69 0.45
C SER A 283 -9.12 18.17 -0.38
N ILE A 284 -9.22 17.74 -1.65
CA ILE A 284 -10.39 18.04 -2.50
C ILE A 284 -11.66 17.35 -1.97
N VAL A 285 -11.54 16.12 -1.45
CA VAL A 285 -12.64 15.43 -0.75
C VAL A 285 -13.13 16.29 0.41
N CYS A 286 -12.24 16.83 1.25
CA CYS A 286 -12.59 17.69 2.37
C CYS A 286 -13.26 18.98 1.90
N GLU A 287 -12.78 19.59 0.81
CA GLU A 287 -13.36 20.83 0.28
C GLU A 287 -14.77 20.61 -0.28
N GLU A 288 -14.96 19.54 -1.07
CA GLU A 288 -16.23 19.29 -1.74
C GLU A 288 -17.29 18.64 -0.85
N LEU A 289 -16.90 17.68 0.02
CA LEU A 289 -17.84 16.94 0.87
C LEU A 289 -17.83 17.41 2.34
N GLY A 290 -16.94 18.32 2.69
CA GLY A 290 -16.80 18.88 4.04
C GLY A 290 -16.32 17.86 5.08
N TYR A 291 -16.39 18.28 6.34
CA TYR A 291 -16.01 17.45 7.48
C TYR A 291 -16.82 16.14 7.54
N VAL A 292 -18.14 16.20 7.32
CA VAL A 292 -19.03 15.01 7.37
C VAL A 292 -18.64 14.00 6.30
N GLY A 293 -18.40 14.43 5.05
CA GLY A 293 -18.00 13.53 3.97
C GLY A 293 -16.62 12.94 4.19
N ALA A 294 -15.66 13.75 4.66
CA ALA A 294 -14.33 13.29 4.98
C ALA A 294 -14.34 12.21 6.09
N VAL A 295 -15.06 12.46 7.20
CA VAL A 295 -15.20 11.49 8.29
C VAL A 295 -15.92 10.23 7.84
N ALA A 296 -16.96 10.33 7.01
CA ALA A 296 -17.63 9.15 6.46
C ALA A 296 -16.68 8.26 5.65
N ILE A 297 -15.83 8.85 4.82
CA ILE A 297 -14.82 8.11 4.04
C ILE A 297 -13.78 7.47 4.96
N LEU A 298 -13.33 8.17 6.00
CA LEU A 298 -12.41 7.61 7.01
C LEU A 298 -13.03 6.42 7.75
N ILE A 299 -14.31 6.50 8.09
CA ILE A 299 -15.05 5.38 8.70
C ILE A 299 -15.10 4.19 7.74
N LEU A 300 -15.38 4.40 6.44
CA LEU A 300 -15.38 3.33 5.45
C LEU A 300 -13.99 2.65 5.35
N PHE A 301 -12.90 3.42 5.32
CA PHE A 301 -11.54 2.86 5.39
C PHE A 301 -11.31 2.08 6.68
N ALA A 302 -11.70 2.62 7.84
CA ALA A 302 -11.57 1.93 9.12
C ALA A 302 -12.34 0.60 9.13
N LEU A 303 -13.57 0.58 8.61
CA LEU A 303 -14.38 -0.64 8.49
C LEU A 303 -13.72 -1.66 7.57
N LEU A 304 -13.18 -1.24 6.42
CA LEU A 304 -12.45 -2.11 5.49
C LEU A 304 -11.21 -2.72 6.16
N ILE A 305 -10.41 -1.90 6.85
CA ILE A 305 -9.21 -2.30 7.58
C ILE A 305 -9.57 -3.27 8.71
N CYS A 306 -10.55 -2.94 9.54
CA CYS A 306 -11.02 -3.82 10.61
C CYS A 306 -11.51 -5.16 10.05
N ARG A 307 -12.24 -5.14 8.92
CA ARG A 307 -12.69 -6.38 8.27
C ARG A 307 -11.53 -7.19 7.72
N GLY A 308 -10.51 -6.55 7.15
CA GLY A 308 -9.29 -7.21 6.68
C GLY A 308 -8.54 -7.92 7.82
N TYR A 309 -8.34 -7.25 8.95
CA TYR A 309 -7.75 -7.89 10.14
C TYR A 309 -8.62 -9.00 10.72
N TRP A 310 -9.95 -8.84 10.67
CA TRP A 310 -10.86 -9.90 11.08
C TRP A 310 -10.70 -11.16 10.22
N ILE A 311 -10.62 -11.00 8.89
CA ILE A 311 -10.37 -12.11 7.95
C ILE A 311 -9.02 -12.76 8.25
N ALA A 312 -7.97 -11.96 8.46
CA ALA A 312 -6.65 -12.48 8.83
C ALA A 312 -6.69 -13.30 10.11
N ALA A 313 -7.32 -12.78 11.18
CA ALA A 313 -7.41 -13.45 12.47
C ALA A 313 -8.18 -14.78 12.44
N HIS A 314 -9.12 -14.95 11.49
CA HIS A 314 -9.91 -16.18 11.35
C HIS A 314 -9.36 -17.12 10.26
N SER A 315 -8.19 -16.82 9.72
CA SER A 315 -7.57 -17.67 8.68
C SER A 315 -7.15 -19.04 9.23
N PRO A 316 -7.18 -20.09 8.41
CA PRO A 316 -6.98 -21.47 8.87
C PRO A 316 -5.50 -21.80 9.17
N ASP A 317 -4.55 -21.04 8.63
CA ASP A 317 -3.13 -21.33 8.74
C ASP A 317 -2.30 -20.05 8.97
N ARG A 318 -1.09 -20.24 9.54
CA ARG A 318 -0.20 -19.13 9.92
C ARG A 318 0.28 -18.30 8.71
N TYR A 319 0.44 -18.90 7.54
CA TYR A 319 0.85 -18.17 6.34
C TYR A 319 -0.24 -17.21 5.89
N SER A 320 -1.48 -17.70 5.79
CA SER A 320 -2.66 -16.89 5.44
C SER A 320 -2.89 -15.78 6.46
N PHE A 321 -2.73 -16.07 7.77
CA PHE A 321 -2.77 -15.05 8.83
C PHE A 321 -1.76 -13.92 8.58
N LEU A 322 -0.48 -14.26 8.38
CA LEU A 322 0.60 -13.29 8.18
C LEU A 322 0.40 -12.47 6.90
N VAL A 323 -0.02 -13.10 5.80
CA VAL A 323 -0.32 -12.39 4.55
C VAL A 323 -1.50 -11.44 4.74
N GLY A 324 -2.57 -11.89 5.38
CA GLY A 324 -3.74 -11.07 5.66
C GLY A 324 -3.40 -9.85 6.52
N VAL A 325 -2.64 -10.06 7.61
CA VAL A 325 -2.13 -8.96 8.44
C VAL A 325 -1.24 -8.04 7.63
N GLY A 326 -0.30 -8.56 6.85
CA GLY A 326 0.64 -7.76 6.06
C GLY A 326 -0.04 -6.87 5.04
N ILE A 327 -0.97 -7.39 4.23
CA ILE A 327 -1.71 -6.62 3.22
C ILE A 327 -2.63 -5.59 3.90
N THR A 328 -3.35 -5.97 4.96
CA THR A 328 -4.21 -5.03 5.69
C THR A 328 -3.38 -3.91 6.34
N THR A 329 -2.20 -4.23 6.87
CA THR A 329 -1.26 -3.23 7.41
C THR A 329 -0.74 -2.30 6.31
N LEU A 330 -0.41 -2.83 5.13
CA LEU A 330 0.00 -2.03 3.98
C LEU A 330 -1.07 -1.00 3.60
N LEU A 331 -2.33 -1.44 3.48
CA LEU A 331 -3.46 -0.54 3.27
C LEU A 331 -3.58 0.50 4.37
N SER A 332 -3.48 0.08 5.64
CA SER A 332 -3.60 0.97 6.80
C SER A 332 -2.52 2.05 6.82
N ILE A 333 -1.26 1.66 6.56
CA ILE A 333 -0.12 2.58 6.52
C ILE A 333 -0.32 3.60 5.38
N GLN A 334 -0.73 3.18 4.20
CA GLN A 334 -0.94 4.08 3.06
C GLN A 334 -2.04 5.10 3.34
N VAL A 335 -3.18 4.66 3.88
CA VAL A 335 -4.30 5.56 4.27
C VAL A 335 -3.84 6.55 5.33
N PHE A 336 -3.24 6.06 6.42
CA PHE A 336 -2.77 6.90 7.51
C PHE A 336 -1.74 7.94 7.04
N LEU A 337 -0.73 7.51 6.29
CA LEU A 337 0.34 8.41 5.83
C LEU A 337 -0.18 9.46 4.84
N ASN A 338 -1.10 9.12 3.93
CA ASN A 338 -1.69 10.11 3.04
C ASN A 338 -2.45 11.19 3.83
N ILE A 339 -3.32 10.79 4.75
CA ILE A 339 -4.10 11.72 5.57
C ILE A 339 -3.17 12.57 6.44
N ALA A 340 -2.15 11.97 7.05
CA ALA A 340 -1.18 12.69 7.87
C ALA A 340 -0.36 13.72 7.06
N VAL A 341 -0.08 13.44 5.78
CA VAL A 341 0.59 14.38 4.87
C VAL A 341 -0.33 15.56 4.53
N VAL A 342 -1.55 15.28 4.07
CA VAL A 342 -2.46 16.36 3.59
C VAL A 342 -2.93 17.27 4.72
N THR A 343 -2.94 16.76 5.97
CA THR A 343 -3.23 17.53 7.18
C THR A 343 -2.00 18.18 7.82
N ASN A 344 -0.83 18.07 7.18
CA ASN A 344 0.45 18.54 7.69
C ASN A 344 0.86 17.97 9.06
N LEU A 345 0.39 16.77 9.41
CA LEU A 345 0.81 16.08 10.63
C LEU A 345 2.25 15.54 10.51
N ILE A 346 2.65 15.16 9.29
CA ILE A 346 4.00 14.67 8.95
C ILE A 346 4.49 15.37 7.68
N PRO A 347 5.83 15.41 7.44
CA PRO A 347 6.38 15.99 6.23
C PRO A 347 5.80 15.39 4.95
N CYS A 348 5.63 16.24 3.92
CA CYS A 348 5.13 15.80 2.61
C CYS A 348 6.00 14.66 2.06
N THR A 349 5.39 13.52 1.77
CA THR A 349 6.07 12.33 1.24
C THR A 349 5.60 11.92 -0.14
N GLY A 350 4.44 12.37 -0.61
CA GLY A 350 3.89 12.00 -1.91
C GLY A 350 3.38 10.54 -1.91
N ILE A 351 2.52 10.19 -0.96
CA ILE A 351 1.88 8.88 -0.85
C ILE A 351 0.45 9.00 -1.39
N SER A 352 0.09 8.14 -2.33
CA SER A 352 -1.26 8.07 -2.87
C SER A 352 -2.25 7.47 -1.88
N LEU A 353 -3.48 8.01 -1.84
CA LEU A 353 -4.60 7.43 -1.10
C LEU A 353 -5.16 6.22 -1.85
N PRO A 354 -5.19 5.02 -1.25
CA PRO A 354 -5.73 3.83 -1.89
C PRO A 354 -7.14 4.05 -2.45
N PHE A 355 -7.39 3.53 -3.66
CA PHE A 355 -8.64 3.62 -4.44
C PHE A 355 -9.01 5.03 -4.94
N PHE A 356 -8.54 6.09 -4.31
CA PHE A 356 -8.89 7.48 -4.61
C PHE A 356 -7.92 8.16 -5.57
N SER A 357 -6.61 8.04 -5.31
CA SER A 357 -5.59 8.70 -6.13
C SER A 357 -5.59 8.18 -7.56
N TYR A 358 -5.38 9.08 -8.52
CA TYR A 358 -5.21 8.70 -9.90
C TYR A 358 -3.89 7.93 -10.08
N GLY A 359 -4.01 6.71 -10.58
CA GLY A 359 -2.85 5.85 -10.80
C GLY A 359 -3.28 4.45 -11.26
N GLY A 360 -3.42 4.27 -12.60
CA GLY A 360 -4.03 3.06 -13.15
C GLY A 360 -3.37 1.76 -12.68
N THR A 361 -2.05 1.65 -12.77
CA THR A 361 -1.33 0.43 -12.38
C THR A 361 -1.26 0.26 -10.86
N ALA A 362 -1.17 1.35 -10.09
CA ALA A 362 -1.25 1.30 -8.63
C ALA A 362 -2.62 0.79 -8.17
N LEU A 363 -3.71 1.26 -8.81
CA LEU A 363 -5.06 0.78 -8.53
C LEU A 363 -5.22 -0.72 -8.83
N LEU A 364 -4.64 -1.20 -9.96
CA LEU A 364 -4.63 -2.64 -10.28
C LEU A 364 -3.95 -3.47 -9.19
N MET A 365 -2.80 -3.01 -8.67
CA MET A 365 -2.08 -3.70 -7.60
C MET A 365 -2.87 -3.69 -6.30
N GLN A 366 -3.46 -2.56 -5.91
CA GLN A 366 -4.30 -2.44 -4.72
C GLN A 366 -5.52 -3.36 -4.77
N LEU A 367 -6.21 -3.42 -5.92
CA LEU A 367 -7.33 -4.35 -6.08
C LEU A 367 -6.87 -5.81 -6.10
N GLY A 368 -5.68 -6.10 -6.64
CA GLY A 368 -5.03 -7.40 -6.52
C GLY A 368 -4.76 -7.79 -5.06
N GLU A 369 -4.28 -6.86 -4.24
CA GLU A 369 -4.10 -7.05 -2.79
C GLU A 369 -5.42 -7.40 -2.10
N MET A 370 -6.50 -6.69 -2.42
CA MET A 370 -7.84 -7.01 -1.90
C MET A 370 -8.28 -8.41 -2.36
N GLY A 371 -7.95 -8.80 -3.58
CA GLY A 371 -8.19 -10.16 -4.10
C GLY A 371 -7.48 -11.25 -3.30
N ILE A 372 -6.25 -10.99 -2.83
CA ILE A 372 -5.52 -11.93 -1.95
C ILE A 372 -6.24 -12.06 -0.59
N ILE A 373 -6.71 -10.97 0.01
CA ILE A 373 -7.50 -11.02 1.25
C ILE A 373 -8.79 -11.80 1.04
N LEU A 374 -9.49 -11.58 -0.08
CA LEU A 374 -10.68 -12.36 -0.44
C LEU A 374 -10.36 -13.86 -0.65
N SER A 375 -9.15 -14.19 -1.17
CA SER A 375 -8.70 -15.58 -1.27
C SER A 375 -8.56 -16.22 0.12
N ILE A 376 -8.01 -15.50 1.10
CA ILE A 376 -7.91 -15.96 2.49
C ILE A 376 -9.30 -16.20 3.07
N SER A 377 -10.23 -15.28 2.84
CA SER A 377 -11.60 -15.40 3.38
C SER A 377 -12.35 -16.63 2.91
N ARG A 378 -12.06 -17.13 1.70
CA ARG A 378 -12.68 -18.35 1.15
C ARG A 378 -12.22 -19.64 1.83
N ASP A 379 -11.09 -19.61 2.50
CA ASP A 379 -10.54 -20.74 3.23
C ASP A 379 -10.97 -20.76 4.71
N ILE A 380 -11.68 -19.72 5.19
CA ILE A 380 -12.24 -19.66 6.54
C ILE A 380 -13.37 -20.69 6.65
N PRO A 381 -13.34 -21.61 7.66
CA PRO A 381 -14.40 -22.57 7.85
C PRO A 381 -15.73 -21.87 8.14
N THR A 382 -16.67 -21.95 7.21
CA THR A 382 -18.05 -21.55 7.49
C THR A 382 -18.64 -22.54 8.49
N LYS A 383 -19.06 -22.08 9.67
CA LYS A 383 -19.93 -22.87 10.53
C LYS A 383 -21.15 -23.21 9.69
N LYS A 384 -21.22 -24.47 9.16
CA LYS A 384 -22.49 -24.99 8.70
C LYS A 384 -23.45 -24.84 9.88
N ALA A 385 -24.53 -24.12 9.64
CA ALA A 385 -25.64 -24.13 10.57
C ALA A 385 -25.97 -25.60 10.91
N ARG A 386 -25.81 -25.95 12.17
CA ARG A 386 -26.30 -27.21 12.69
C ARG A 386 -27.83 -27.19 12.70
#